data_80c32ba1d306e3af1e212f297ae85821
#
_entry.id   80c32ba1d306e3af1e212f297ae85821
#
_cell.length_a   1.000
_cell.length_b   1.000
_cell.length_c   1.000
_cell.angle_alpha   90.00
_cell.angle_beta   90.00
_cell.angle_gamma   90.00
#
_symmetry.space_group_name_H-M   'P 1'
#
loop_
_entity.id
_entity.type
_entity.pdbx_description
1 polymer ?
#
loop_
_entity_poly.entity_id
_entity_poly.type
_entity_poly.pdbx_seq_one_letter_code
_entity_poly.pdbx_strand_id
1 'polypeptide(L)'
;MHRRVSVLFLIGTLSAVPLATAAQAPAAGKQAQETAQSGQNALKRADAAFRSGFAAMQAGHLEEARAQFTEVTKLAPQIPEGHEALGEVLIELGKPTEAVTEFDAALHLKPDDAGIESNLAMAYAKAGDPSKSIPYFSAAFQASSQPGAQPVDADFLEAYGRALAAVGRPADAIPIFQAAIDRGATGADVFDALGSLYAQAGQWDKAQPEFERALTIDSSFLPARIHLGIVQREQRNLDGAAATFERAVTQDPKNALAQAEYGRTLVAAGQDETATPHLEQAVQLDPSLPAVQNDLAMALQRQGRQAEAIPWFEQAVQRDPTSVSALTNLGLALTLTGKAKEGLDYFQKALALSPKDATIFKDQGVAHVQLSAFDEAIVDFKAALALDPGDSQLHYDLGMAYKFKDRVDEAIVELSKAGQMDPTLQDPPYTLGILYMQTGKLDEAVVELRKAVALRPENGDAWAILGSTLKQDSRLDEARDALEKAIPLLPGQPGPRVTLAGVLTDQAGEASTAADAAEAAGETGKAEQLRAEVKALRGQAAEWRRQGADLARSAVSRQRANFAMNAGNQLLLKGQIADAAARYQEAIAADPTFAEPHSQLAIAYDREGQTADAAAERAKAASLATAK
;
A
#
# COMPACT_ATOMS: atom_id res chain seq x y z
N MET A 1 -25.76 35.02 3.01
CA MET A 1 -25.79 36.39 2.47
C MET A 1 -26.98 36.49 1.54
N HIS A 2 -27.83 37.50 1.73
CA HIS A 2 -29.16 37.59 1.15
C HIS A 2 -29.13 37.64 -0.36
N ARG A 3 -29.58 36.55 -1.04
CA ARG A 3 -29.96 36.62 -2.43
C ARG A 3 -31.14 37.57 -2.58
N ARG A 4 -30.92 38.73 -3.21
CA ARG A 4 -32.00 39.49 -3.83
C ARG A 4 -32.42 38.70 -5.06
N VAL A 5 -33.39 37.81 -4.90
CA VAL A 5 -34.14 37.26 -6.03
C VAL A 5 -34.72 38.47 -6.78
N SER A 6 -34.35 38.60 -8.05
CA SER A 6 -34.86 39.66 -8.91
C SER A 6 -36.33 39.37 -9.26
N VAL A 7 -37.20 39.55 -8.30
CA VAL A 7 -38.66 39.70 -8.54
C VAL A 7 -38.91 41.15 -8.87
N LEU A 8 -38.22 41.66 -9.87
CA LEU A 8 -38.51 42.93 -10.52
C LEU A 8 -39.11 42.58 -11.88
N PHE A 9 -40.41 42.50 -11.94
CA PHE A 9 -41.35 42.61 -13.05
C PHE A 9 -42.52 41.62 -12.94
N LEU A 10 -43.32 41.73 -11.90
CA LEU A 10 -44.68 41.20 -11.91
C LEU A 10 -45.66 42.12 -11.14
N ILE A 11 -45.51 43.47 -11.34
CA ILE A 11 -46.62 44.39 -11.16
C ILE A 11 -47.18 44.65 -12.56
N GLY A 12 -47.59 43.60 -13.20
CA GLY A 12 -48.39 43.64 -14.41
C GLY A 12 -49.74 43.04 -14.09
N THR A 13 -50.65 43.89 -13.68
CA THR A 13 -52.13 43.75 -13.82
C THR A 13 -52.56 42.35 -14.25
N LEU A 14 -53.27 41.63 -13.39
CA LEU A 14 -54.22 40.57 -13.79
C LEU A 14 -55.15 41.15 -14.88
N SER A 15 -54.66 41.18 -16.12
CA SER A 15 -55.36 41.68 -17.29
C SER A 15 -56.41 40.68 -17.67
N ALA A 16 -57.62 41.15 -17.64
CA ALA A 16 -58.86 40.46 -17.98
C ALA A 16 -58.72 39.51 -19.16
N VAL A 17 -58.99 38.25 -18.90
CA VAL A 17 -59.39 37.29 -19.97
C VAL A 17 -60.58 37.89 -20.73
N PRO A 18 -60.56 38.07 -22.06
CA PRO A 18 -61.68 38.59 -22.80
C PRO A 18 -62.87 37.62 -22.71
N LEU A 19 -63.95 38.08 -22.13
CA LEU A 19 -65.25 37.40 -22.15
C LEU A 19 -65.75 37.31 -23.58
N ALA A 20 -65.77 36.09 -24.10
CA ALA A 20 -66.52 35.79 -25.33
C ALA A 20 -68.01 36.17 -25.14
N THR A 21 -68.50 37.07 -25.98
CA THR A 21 -69.88 37.47 -26.02
C THR A 21 -70.78 36.29 -26.43
N ALA A 22 -71.48 35.71 -25.44
CA ALA A 22 -72.58 34.75 -25.71
C ALA A 22 -73.93 35.52 -25.75
N ALA A 23 -74.53 35.52 -26.92
CA ALA A 23 -75.90 36.04 -27.10
C ALA A 23 -76.92 35.04 -26.57
N GLN A 24 -77.76 35.53 -25.69
CA GLN A 24 -79.17 35.19 -25.37
C GLN A 24 -79.63 33.73 -25.24
N ALA A 25 -79.87 33.34 -23.97
CA ALA A 25 -80.97 32.46 -23.55
C ALA A 25 -81.43 32.86 -22.14
N PRO A 26 -82.68 33.13 -21.80
CA PRO A 26 -83.09 33.89 -20.60
C PRO A 26 -83.22 33.08 -19.31
N ALA A 27 -82.88 31.81 -19.22
CA ALA A 27 -82.88 31.05 -17.97
C ALA A 27 -81.45 30.64 -17.48
N ALA A 28 -80.48 30.58 -18.39
CA ALA A 28 -79.06 30.32 -18.02
C ALA A 28 -78.34 31.60 -17.53
N GLY A 29 -78.91 32.76 -17.71
CA GLY A 29 -78.23 34.05 -17.47
C GLY A 29 -77.99 34.38 -16.01
N LYS A 30 -78.85 34.00 -15.06
CA LYS A 30 -78.65 34.30 -13.64
C LYS A 30 -77.57 33.43 -13.04
N GLN A 31 -77.58 32.16 -13.32
CA GLN A 31 -76.59 31.21 -12.79
C GLN A 31 -75.18 31.46 -13.39
N ALA A 32 -75.11 31.84 -14.67
CA ALA A 32 -73.90 32.24 -15.35
C ALA A 32 -73.34 33.58 -14.81
N GLN A 33 -74.24 34.54 -14.49
CA GLN A 33 -73.84 35.82 -13.84
C GLN A 33 -73.39 35.63 -12.40
N GLU A 34 -74.05 34.80 -11.59
CA GLU A 34 -73.65 34.48 -10.22
C GLU A 34 -72.32 33.74 -10.21
N THR A 35 -72.09 32.80 -11.14
CA THR A 35 -70.83 32.08 -11.31
C THR A 35 -69.68 33.00 -11.74
N ALA A 36 -69.94 33.92 -12.68
CA ALA A 36 -68.99 34.92 -13.14
C ALA A 36 -68.64 35.92 -12.01
N GLN A 37 -69.65 36.36 -11.22
CA GLN A 37 -69.43 37.25 -10.08
C GLN A 37 -68.71 36.59 -8.92
N SER A 38 -68.96 35.31 -8.67
CA SER A 38 -68.25 34.46 -7.73
C SER A 38 -66.78 34.31 -8.14
N GLY A 39 -66.49 34.03 -9.42
CA GLY A 39 -65.14 33.94 -9.98
C GLY A 39 -64.36 35.29 -9.88
N GLN A 40 -65.02 36.42 -10.19
CA GLN A 40 -64.37 37.73 -10.01
C GLN A 40 -64.06 38.06 -8.55
N ASN A 41 -64.90 37.65 -7.62
CA ASN A 41 -64.66 37.83 -6.19
C ASN A 41 -63.48 36.91 -5.70
N ALA A 42 -63.39 35.68 -6.22
CA ALA A 42 -62.30 34.78 -5.92
C ALA A 42 -60.96 35.35 -6.44
N LEU A 43 -60.90 35.88 -7.66
CA LEU A 43 -59.70 36.52 -8.23
C LEU A 43 -59.27 37.75 -7.46
N LYS A 44 -60.21 38.64 -6.99
CA LYS A 44 -59.86 39.80 -6.14
C LYS A 44 -59.27 39.36 -4.80
N ARG A 45 -59.79 38.29 -4.22
CA ARG A 45 -59.27 37.76 -2.96
C ARG A 45 -57.89 37.11 -3.18
N ALA A 46 -57.71 36.40 -4.29
CA ALA A 46 -56.42 35.86 -4.67
C ALA A 46 -55.36 36.94 -4.87
N ASP A 47 -55.68 38.05 -5.56
CA ASP A 47 -54.79 39.21 -5.71
C ASP A 47 -54.39 39.84 -4.34
N ALA A 48 -55.38 40.03 -3.44
CA ALA A 48 -55.13 40.53 -2.12
C ALA A 48 -54.22 39.59 -1.29
N ALA A 49 -54.48 38.28 -1.35
CA ALA A 49 -53.65 37.25 -0.70
C ALA A 49 -52.25 37.22 -1.30
N PHE A 50 -52.10 37.34 -2.62
CA PHE A 50 -50.81 37.37 -3.31
C PHE A 50 -49.94 38.54 -2.81
N ARG A 51 -50.53 39.76 -2.77
CA ARG A 51 -49.82 40.96 -2.25
C ARG A 51 -49.45 40.80 -0.79
N SER A 52 -50.35 40.24 0.04
CA SER A 52 -50.07 39.99 1.46
C SER A 52 -48.95 38.95 1.63
N GLY A 53 -48.96 37.89 0.87
CA GLY A 53 -47.94 36.86 0.85
C GLY A 53 -46.56 37.42 0.45
N PHE A 54 -46.55 38.23 -0.61
CA PHE A 54 -45.33 38.92 -1.05
C PHE A 54 -44.76 39.87 -0.02
N ALA A 55 -45.60 40.64 0.67
CA ALA A 55 -45.19 41.54 1.76
C ALA A 55 -44.64 40.72 2.95
N ALA A 56 -45.28 39.63 3.31
CA ALA A 56 -44.81 38.72 4.36
C ALA A 56 -43.46 38.06 4.02
N MET A 57 -43.29 37.64 2.75
CA MET A 57 -42.02 37.09 2.25
C MET A 57 -40.89 38.14 2.34
N GLN A 58 -41.14 39.38 1.92
CA GLN A 58 -40.15 40.48 2.05
C GLN A 58 -39.81 40.81 3.50
N ALA A 59 -40.76 40.64 4.42
CA ALA A 59 -40.56 40.80 5.85
C ALA A 59 -39.87 39.60 6.53
N GLY A 60 -39.62 38.50 5.79
CA GLY A 60 -39.05 37.27 6.33
C GLY A 60 -40.05 36.41 7.11
N HIS A 61 -41.35 36.71 7.04
CA HIS A 61 -42.42 35.95 7.69
C HIS A 61 -42.86 34.78 6.81
N LEU A 62 -41.97 33.79 6.60
CA LEU A 62 -42.13 32.75 5.60
C LEU A 62 -43.39 31.87 5.81
N GLU A 63 -43.76 31.54 7.04
CA GLU A 63 -44.98 30.73 7.29
C GLU A 63 -46.26 31.52 7.01
N GLU A 64 -46.28 32.86 7.24
CA GLU A 64 -47.37 33.71 6.83
C GLU A 64 -47.46 33.83 5.31
N ALA A 65 -46.33 34.00 4.63
CA ALA A 65 -46.25 34.03 3.17
C ALA A 65 -46.78 32.70 2.57
N ARG A 66 -46.39 31.57 3.14
CA ARG A 66 -46.88 30.24 2.75
C ARG A 66 -48.40 30.14 2.86
N ALA A 67 -48.97 30.60 4.00
CA ALA A 67 -50.42 30.56 4.21
C ALA A 67 -51.16 31.42 3.19
N GLN A 68 -50.66 32.59 2.87
CA GLN A 68 -51.25 33.52 1.89
C GLN A 68 -51.12 32.94 0.47
N PHE A 69 -49.98 32.44 0.06
CA PHE A 69 -49.83 31.85 -1.28
C PHE A 69 -50.62 30.53 -1.43
N THR A 70 -50.77 29.73 -0.35
CA THR A 70 -51.71 28.59 -0.35
C THR A 70 -53.15 29.01 -0.58
N GLU A 71 -53.57 30.17 -0.04
CA GLU A 71 -54.91 30.72 -0.31
C GLU A 71 -55.06 31.18 -1.77
N VAL A 72 -53.97 31.73 -2.38
CA VAL A 72 -53.92 32.07 -3.80
C VAL A 72 -54.15 30.82 -4.67
N THR A 73 -53.42 29.73 -4.45
CA THR A 73 -53.55 28.49 -5.25
C THR A 73 -54.91 27.82 -5.08
N LYS A 74 -55.59 27.98 -3.95
CA LYS A 74 -56.98 27.53 -3.74
C LYS A 74 -58.01 28.38 -4.46
N LEU A 75 -57.84 29.71 -4.43
CA LEU A 75 -58.81 30.65 -5.04
C LEU A 75 -58.67 30.76 -6.54
N ALA A 76 -57.44 30.60 -7.05
CA ALA A 76 -57.11 30.76 -8.46
C ALA A 76 -56.08 29.69 -8.92
N PRO A 77 -56.45 28.42 -8.91
CA PRO A 77 -55.50 27.29 -9.20
C PRO A 77 -54.99 27.28 -10.65
N GLN A 78 -55.56 28.09 -11.54
CA GLN A 78 -55.15 28.21 -12.94
C GLN A 78 -54.11 29.31 -13.17
N ILE A 79 -53.63 29.97 -12.11
CA ILE A 79 -52.66 31.07 -12.20
C ILE A 79 -51.28 30.51 -11.83
N PRO A 80 -50.32 30.38 -12.75
CA PRO A 80 -49.01 29.78 -12.49
C PRO A 80 -48.21 30.57 -11.45
N GLU A 81 -48.32 31.90 -11.43
CA GLU A 81 -47.60 32.78 -10.51
C GLU A 81 -47.94 32.48 -9.03
N GLY A 82 -49.15 31.99 -8.74
CA GLY A 82 -49.53 31.57 -7.38
C GLY A 82 -48.79 30.33 -6.93
N HIS A 83 -48.66 29.36 -7.81
CA HIS A 83 -47.91 28.14 -7.59
C HIS A 83 -46.39 28.41 -7.52
N GLU A 84 -45.85 29.28 -8.40
CA GLU A 84 -44.46 29.69 -8.36
C GLU A 84 -44.12 30.31 -7.02
N ALA A 85 -44.90 31.31 -6.56
CA ALA A 85 -44.63 31.99 -5.30
C ALA A 85 -44.74 31.08 -4.08
N LEU A 86 -45.68 30.11 -4.10
CA LEU A 86 -45.78 29.10 -3.06
C LEU A 86 -44.55 28.17 -3.08
N GLY A 87 -44.11 27.71 -4.26
CA GLY A 87 -42.91 26.91 -4.43
C GLY A 87 -41.64 27.58 -3.93
N GLU A 88 -41.45 28.89 -4.22
CA GLU A 88 -40.32 29.66 -3.74
C GLU A 88 -40.27 29.72 -2.21
N VAL A 89 -41.39 30.06 -1.56
CA VAL A 89 -41.47 30.06 -0.10
C VAL A 89 -41.23 28.68 0.52
N LEU A 90 -41.69 27.61 -0.12
CA LEU A 90 -41.44 26.26 0.34
C LEU A 90 -39.94 25.89 0.26
N ILE A 91 -39.22 26.34 -0.76
CA ILE A 91 -37.76 26.23 -0.83
C ILE A 91 -37.07 26.93 0.33
N GLU A 92 -37.47 28.17 0.63
CA GLU A 92 -36.91 28.94 1.74
C GLU A 92 -37.22 28.33 3.12
N LEU A 93 -38.38 27.70 3.25
CA LEU A 93 -38.78 26.91 4.44
C LEU A 93 -38.10 25.55 4.56
N GLY A 94 -37.23 25.17 3.63
CA GLY A 94 -36.56 23.87 3.63
C GLY A 94 -37.46 22.69 3.29
N LYS A 95 -38.53 22.93 2.48
CA LYS A 95 -39.52 21.93 2.05
C LYS A 95 -39.46 21.66 0.54
N PRO A 96 -38.31 21.21 -0.01
CA PRO A 96 -38.11 21.14 -1.44
C PRO A 96 -39.06 20.14 -2.14
N THR A 97 -39.46 19.06 -1.45
CA THR A 97 -40.40 18.10 -2.03
C THR A 97 -41.80 18.67 -2.24
N GLU A 98 -42.29 19.53 -1.31
CA GLU A 98 -43.55 20.25 -1.47
C GLU A 98 -43.43 21.30 -2.61
N ALA A 99 -42.28 21.99 -2.69
CA ALA A 99 -42.00 22.98 -3.72
C ALA A 99 -42.00 22.34 -5.13
N VAL A 100 -41.46 21.14 -5.29
CA VAL A 100 -41.55 20.39 -6.59
C VAL A 100 -43.00 20.26 -7.06
N THR A 101 -43.91 19.95 -6.15
CA THR A 101 -45.34 19.79 -6.51
C THR A 101 -45.93 21.10 -7.03
N GLU A 102 -45.60 22.20 -6.42
CA GLU A 102 -46.11 23.53 -6.81
C GLU A 102 -45.46 24.03 -8.11
N PHE A 103 -44.15 23.88 -8.28
CA PHE A 103 -43.48 24.23 -9.54
C PHE A 103 -43.91 23.35 -10.71
N ASP A 104 -44.20 22.06 -10.48
CA ASP A 104 -44.74 21.16 -11.49
C ASP A 104 -46.17 21.61 -11.93
N ALA A 105 -47.00 22.03 -10.95
CA ALA A 105 -48.32 22.60 -11.26
C ALA A 105 -48.18 23.90 -12.06
N ALA A 106 -47.23 24.77 -11.71
CA ALA A 106 -46.96 26.00 -12.47
C ALA A 106 -46.51 25.70 -13.90
N LEU A 107 -45.60 24.74 -14.08
CA LEU A 107 -45.09 24.33 -15.40
C LEU A 107 -46.19 23.69 -16.29
N HIS A 108 -47.13 22.93 -15.70
CA HIS A 108 -48.29 22.44 -16.41
C HIS A 108 -49.19 23.53 -16.93
N LEU A 109 -49.31 24.64 -16.20
CA LEU A 109 -50.11 25.79 -16.61
C LEU A 109 -49.40 26.68 -17.64
N LYS A 110 -48.05 26.72 -17.59
CA LYS A 110 -47.23 27.49 -18.50
C LYS A 110 -46.03 26.65 -18.96
N PRO A 111 -46.25 25.75 -19.94
CA PRO A 111 -45.19 24.91 -20.48
C PRO A 111 -44.05 25.74 -21.10
N ASP A 112 -42.84 25.16 -21.06
CA ASP A 112 -41.61 25.73 -21.64
C ASP A 112 -41.22 27.10 -21.06
N ASP A 113 -41.64 27.42 -19.82
CA ASP A 113 -41.18 28.61 -19.12
C ASP A 113 -39.86 28.36 -18.44
N ALA A 114 -38.76 28.95 -18.94
CA ALA A 114 -37.41 28.75 -18.45
C ALA A 114 -37.22 29.13 -16.97
N GLY A 115 -38.01 30.12 -16.45
CA GLY A 115 -37.99 30.51 -15.03
C GLY A 115 -38.55 29.39 -14.14
N ILE A 116 -39.70 28.87 -14.52
CA ILE A 116 -40.36 27.76 -13.81
C ILE A 116 -39.48 26.48 -13.90
N GLU A 117 -38.93 26.15 -15.09
CA GLU A 117 -38.00 25.04 -15.26
C GLU A 117 -36.78 25.18 -14.39
N SER A 118 -36.20 26.39 -14.27
CA SER A 118 -35.08 26.67 -13.40
C SER A 118 -35.42 26.41 -11.93
N ASN A 119 -36.57 26.93 -11.47
CA ASN A 119 -37.00 26.72 -10.08
C ASN A 119 -37.32 25.24 -9.79
N LEU A 120 -37.94 24.54 -10.71
CA LEU A 120 -38.23 23.11 -10.60
C LEU A 120 -36.95 22.27 -10.58
N ALA A 121 -35.96 22.60 -11.42
CA ALA A 121 -34.65 21.96 -11.40
C ALA A 121 -33.93 22.12 -10.05
N MET A 122 -33.92 23.35 -9.51
CA MET A 122 -33.35 23.63 -8.20
C MET A 122 -34.09 22.92 -7.07
N ALA A 123 -35.43 22.84 -7.17
CA ALA A 123 -36.25 22.13 -6.19
C ALA A 123 -35.95 20.62 -6.19
N TYR A 124 -35.87 19.97 -7.34
CA TYR A 124 -35.47 18.57 -7.44
C TYR A 124 -34.04 18.33 -6.91
N ALA A 125 -33.09 19.20 -7.25
CA ALA A 125 -31.73 19.09 -6.74
C ALA A 125 -31.69 19.19 -5.19
N LYS A 126 -32.42 20.14 -4.61
CA LYS A 126 -32.53 20.29 -3.14
C LYS A 126 -33.33 19.16 -2.48
N ALA A 127 -34.26 18.53 -3.20
CA ALA A 127 -35.01 17.35 -2.74
C ALA A 127 -34.16 16.06 -2.76
N GLY A 128 -32.92 16.11 -3.30
CA GLY A 128 -32.05 14.94 -3.40
C GLY A 128 -32.35 14.04 -4.59
N ASP A 129 -33.02 14.55 -5.63
CA ASP A 129 -33.32 13.83 -6.86
C ASP A 129 -32.60 14.47 -8.07
N PRO A 130 -31.26 14.33 -8.16
CA PRO A 130 -30.48 14.92 -9.24
C PRO A 130 -30.88 14.39 -10.62
N SER A 131 -31.32 13.14 -10.72
CA SER A 131 -31.71 12.55 -11.99
C SER A 131 -32.89 13.26 -12.62
N LYS A 132 -33.90 13.67 -11.82
CA LYS A 132 -35.06 14.41 -12.30
C LYS A 132 -34.76 15.90 -12.51
N SER A 133 -33.75 16.46 -11.81
CA SER A 133 -33.40 17.88 -11.99
C SER A 133 -32.72 18.16 -13.35
N ILE A 134 -31.93 17.22 -13.88
CA ILE A 134 -31.09 17.42 -15.07
C ILE A 134 -31.88 17.84 -16.32
N PRO A 135 -33.02 17.23 -16.70
CA PRO A 135 -33.80 17.67 -17.88
C PRO A 135 -34.17 19.16 -17.79
N TYR A 136 -34.67 19.60 -16.64
CA TYR A 136 -35.07 20.98 -16.41
C TYR A 136 -33.88 21.94 -16.36
N PHE A 137 -32.76 21.54 -15.73
CA PHE A 137 -31.52 22.31 -15.81
C PHE A 137 -31.06 22.48 -17.27
N SER A 138 -31.10 21.41 -18.05
CA SER A 138 -30.71 21.43 -19.46
C SER A 138 -31.62 22.36 -20.28
N ALA A 139 -32.94 22.29 -20.08
CA ALA A 139 -33.91 23.13 -20.80
C ALA A 139 -33.73 24.62 -20.47
N ALA A 140 -33.67 24.96 -19.19
CA ALA A 140 -33.44 26.34 -18.74
C ALA A 140 -32.07 26.89 -19.21
N PHE A 141 -31.02 26.07 -19.18
CA PHE A 141 -29.68 26.45 -19.67
C PHE A 141 -29.67 26.70 -21.18
N GLN A 142 -30.34 25.84 -21.98
CA GLN A 142 -30.49 26.03 -23.43
C GLN A 142 -31.29 27.28 -23.74
N ALA A 143 -32.40 27.51 -23.03
CA ALA A 143 -33.21 28.73 -23.18
C ALA A 143 -32.39 30.00 -22.86
N SER A 144 -31.56 29.96 -21.81
CA SER A 144 -30.69 31.08 -21.44
C SER A 144 -29.57 31.41 -22.45
N SER A 145 -29.30 30.48 -23.35
CA SER A 145 -28.30 30.63 -24.41
C SER A 145 -28.86 31.26 -25.69
N GLN A 146 -30.16 31.52 -25.76
CA GLN A 146 -30.77 32.14 -26.92
C GLN A 146 -30.49 33.67 -26.97
N PRO A 147 -30.39 34.27 -28.16
CA PRO A 147 -30.17 35.72 -28.28
C PRO A 147 -31.24 36.52 -27.56
N GLY A 148 -30.83 37.38 -26.66
CA GLY A 148 -31.74 38.25 -25.87
C GLY A 148 -32.30 37.62 -24.58
N ALA A 149 -32.04 36.35 -24.32
CA ALA A 149 -32.41 35.69 -23.07
C ALA A 149 -31.57 36.18 -21.89
N GLN A 150 -32.15 36.14 -20.70
CA GLN A 150 -31.39 36.38 -19.48
C GLN A 150 -30.46 35.20 -19.17
N PRO A 151 -29.17 35.43 -18.94
CA PRO A 151 -28.26 34.33 -18.62
C PRO A 151 -28.56 33.77 -17.23
N VAL A 152 -28.48 32.46 -17.06
CA VAL A 152 -28.52 31.81 -15.74
C VAL A 152 -27.33 32.25 -14.88
N ASP A 153 -27.52 32.29 -13.58
CA ASP A 153 -26.48 32.71 -12.63
C ASP A 153 -25.48 31.57 -12.31
N ALA A 154 -24.42 31.89 -11.58
CA ALA A 154 -23.39 30.96 -11.19
C ALA A 154 -23.94 29.82 -10.31
N ASP A 155 -24.85 30.16 -9.39
CA ASP A 155 -25.39 29.18 -8.43
C ASP A 155 -26.28 28.13 -9.14
N PHE A 156 -27.03 28.56 -10.19
CA PHE A 156 -27.75 27.62 -11.04
C PHE A 156 -26.81 26.63 -11.74
N LEU A 157 -25.70 27.15 -12.31
CA LEU A 157 -24.71 26.33 -13.00
C LEU A 157 -23.97 25.38 -12.03
N GLU A 158 -23.66 25.85 -10.83
CA GLU A 158 -23.10 24.97 -9.79
C GLU A 158 -24.05 23.82 -9.44
N ALA A 159 -25.33 24.12 -9.22
CA ALA A 159 -26.33 23.11 -8.91
C ALA A 159 -26.49 22.10 -10.08
N TYR A 160 -26.47 22.59 -11.31
CA TYR A 160 -26.54 21.75 -12.52
C TYR A 160 -25.28 20.87 -12.62
N GLY A 161 -24.09 21.43 -12.46
CA GLY A 161 -22.82 20.68 -12.46
C GLY A 161 -22.79 19.59 -11.39
N ARG A 162 -23.24 19.92 -10.16
CA ARG A 162 -23.35 18.94 -9.06
C ARG A 162 -24.35 17.84 -9.36
N ALA A 163 -25.51 18.17 -9.98
CA ALA A 163 -26.49 17.16 -10.38
C ALA A 163 -25.92 16.19 -11.43
N LEU A 164 -25.19 16.70 -12.43
CA LEU A 164 -24.53 15.88 -13.44
C LEU A 164 -23.45 14.98 -12.82
N ALA A 165 -22.63 15.52 -11.92
CA ALA A 165 -21.63 14.77 -11.20
C ALA A 165 -22.23 13.63 -10.35
N ALA A 166 -23.33 13.93 -9.65
CA ALA A 166 -24.01 12.96 -8.77
C ALA A 166 -24.60 11.76 -9.54
N VAL A 167 -24.96 11.92 -10.82
CA VAL A 167 -25.45 10.83 -11.67
C VAL A 167 -24.33 10.18 -12.51
N GLY A 168 -23.06 10.47 -12.23
CA GLY A 168 -21.92 9.86 -12.90
C GLY A 168 -21.70 10.37 -14.35
N ARG A 169 -22.00 11.64 -14.62
CA ARG A 169 -21.78 12.30 -15.92
C ARG A 169 -20.67 13.38 -15.83
N PRO A 170 -19.41 13.00 -15.47
CA PRO A 170 -18.35 13.97 -15.25
C PRO A 170 -17.98 14.77 -16.52
N ALA A 171 -18.04 14.15 -17.69
CA ALA A 171 -17.72 14.81 -18.95
C ALA A 171 -18.69 15.97 -19.26
N ASP A 172 -19.95 15.86 -18.85
CA ASP A 172 -20.95 16.91 -19.02
C ASP A 172 -20.88 17.95 -17.89
N ALA A 173 -20.47 17.54 -16.67
CA ALA A 173 -20.38 18.43 -15.52
C ALA A 173 -19.22 19.44 -15.63
N ILE A 174 -18.07 19.02 -16.15
CA ILE A 174 -16.87 19.87 -16.30
C ILE A 174 -17.17 21.20 -17.00
N PRO A 175 -17.75 21.25 -18.22
CA PRO A 175 -18.02 22.52 -18.89
C PRO A 175 -19.06 23.37 -18.16
N ILE A 176 -19.97 22.76 -17.39
CA ILE A 176 -20.96 23.51 -16.60
C ILE A 176 -20.29 24.19 -15.41
N PHE A 177 -19.37 23.50 -14.68
CA PHE A 177 -18.60 24.14 -13.62
C PHE A 177 -17.66 25.23 -14.14
N GLN A 178 -17.06 25.06 -15.32
CA GLN A 178 -16.28 26.10 -15.98
C GLN A 178 -17.15 27.34 -16.27
N ALA A 179 -18.35 27.11 -16.82
CA ALA A 179 -19.32 28.20 -17.04
C ALA A 179 -19.79 28.88 -15.74
N ALA A 180 -19.90 28.13 -14.63
CA ALA A 180 -20.20 28.70 -13.32
C ALA A 180 -19.08 29.65 -12.86
N ILE A 181 -17.83 29.22 -13.00
CA ILE A 181 -16.64 30.03 -12.66
C ILE A 181 -16.57 31.30 -13.55
N ASP A 182 -16.80 31.17 -14.85
CA ASP A 182 -16.83 32.31 -15.78
C ASP A 182 -17.95 33.31 -15.45
N ARG A 183 -19.01 32.82 -14.77
CA ARG A 183 -20.13 33.65 -14.26
C ARG A 183 -19.94 34.14 -12.83
N GLY A 184 -18.74 33.94 -12.26
CA GLY A 184 -18.37 34.52 -10.98
C GLY A 184 -18.57 33.62 -9.76
N ALA A 185 -18.69 32.30 -9.96
CA ALA A 185 -18.56 31.35 -8.87
C ALA A 185 -17.16 31.46 -8.23
N THR A 186 -17.14 31.72 -6.91
CA THR A 186 -15.88 31.98 -6.18
C THR A 186 -15.73 31.11 -4.94
N GLY A 187 -16.61 30.13 -4.73
CA GLY A 187 -16.54 29.20 -3.60
C GLY A 187 -15.39 28.20 -3.73
N ALA A 188 -14.66 27.92 -2.66
CA ALA A 188 -13.62 26.87 -2.66
C ALA A 188 -14.17 25.51 -3.07
N ASP A 189 -15.42 25.22 -2.72
CA ASP A 189 -16.13 23.97 -3.02
C ASP A 189 -16.43 23.77 -4.52
N VAL A 190 -16.53 24.87 -5.30
CA VAL A 190 -16.71 24.80 -6.76
C VAL A 190 -15.42 24.34 -7.44
N PHE A 191 -14.29 24.91 -7.02
CA PHE A 191 -12.97 24.52 -7.54
C PHE A 191 -12.59 23.09 -7.10
N ASP A 192 -12.92 22.71 -5.87
CA ASP A 192 -12.75 21.35 -5.39
C ASP A 192 -13.59 20.34 -6.19
N ALA A 193 -14.85 20.68 -6.48
CA ALA A 193 -15.72 19.84 -7.30
C ALA A 193 -15.17 19.68 -8.73
N LEU A 194 -14.73 20.77 -9.36
CA LEU A 194 -14.11 20.73 -10.69
C LEU A 194 -12.80 19.92 -10.69
N GLY A 195 -11.94 20.13 -9.70
CA GLY A 195 -10.72 19.38 -9.51
C GLY A 195 -10.97 17.87 -9.34
N SER A 196 -11.99 17.52 -8.55
CA SER A 196 -12.41 16.14 -8.34
C SER A 196 -12.90 15.46 -9.63
N LEU A 197 -13.61 16.19 -10.49
CA LEU A 197 -14.05 15.68 -11.80
C LEU A 197 -12.86 15.44 -12.75
N TYR A 198 -11.88 16.35 -12.76
CA TYR A 198 -10.65 16.13 -13.52
C TYR A 198 -9.86 14.94 -12.98
N ALA A 199 -9.77 14.79 -11.65
CA ALA A 199 -9.09 13.65 -11.03
C ALA A 199 -9.78 12.31 -11.39
N GLN A 200 -11.11 12.24 -11.34
CA GLN A 200 -11.88 11.07 -11.79
C GLN A 200 -11.65 10.72 -13.27
N ALA A 201 -11.38 11.73 -14.09
CA ALA A 201 -11.02 11.55 -15.50
C ALA A 201 -9.53 11.24 -15.71
N GLY A 202 -8.72 11.06 -14.67
CA GLY A 202 -7.27 10.84 -14.74
C GLY A 202 -6.48 12.07 -15.22
N GLN A 203 -7.09 13.25 -15.27
CA GLN A 203 -6.48 14.49 -15.75
C GLN A 203 -5.80 15.23 -14.58
N TRP A 204 -4.79 14.58 -14.00
CA TRP A 204 -4.11 15.04 -12.78
C TRP A 204 -3.55 16.46 -12.90
N ASP A 205 -2.98 16.79 -14.06
CA ASP A 205 -2.38 18.12 -14.33
C ASP A 205 -3.42 19.25 -14.35
N LYS A 206 -4.70 18.93 -14.60
CA LYS A 206 -5.81 19.89 -14.52
C LYS A 206 -6.46 19.91 -13.15
N ALA A 207 -6.47 18.76 -12.45
CA ALA A 207 -7.05 18.65 -11.13
C ALA A 207 -6.27 19.44 -10.08
N GLN A 208 -4.95 19.32 -10.09
CA GLN A 208 -4.09 19.97 -9.10
C GLN A 208 -4.29 21.50 -9.01
N PRO A 209 -4.25 22.27 -10.11
CA PRO A 209 -4.45 23.73 -10.04
C PRO A 209 -5.81 24.12 -9.45
N GLU A 210 -6.86 23.33 -9.67
CA GLU A 210 -8.19 23.66 -9.15
C GLU A 210 -8.25 23.45 -7.63
N PHE A 211 -7.62 22.40 -7.09
CA PHE A 211 -7.49 22.23 -5.64
C PHE A 211 -6.61 23.31 -5.01
N GLU A 212 -5.53 23.72 -5.65
CA GLU A 212 -4.69 24.84 -5.22
C GLU A 212 -5.47 26.17 -5.20
N ARG A 213 -6.34 26.41 -6.19
CA ARG A 213 -7.25 27.56 -6.20
C ARG A 213 -8.25 27.51 -5.06
N ALA A 214 -8.86 26.33 -4.81
CA ALA A 214 -9.75 26.15 -3.67
C ALA A 214 -9.06 26.52 -2.35
N LEU A 215 -7.82 26.06 -2.14
CA LEU A 215 -7.01 26.35 -0.96
C LEU A 215 -6.50 27.81 -0.91
N THR A 216 -6.40 28.48 -2.04
CA THR A 216 -6.08 29.93 -2.10
C THR A 216 -7.28 30.76 -1.63
N ILE A 217 -8.50 30.33 -1.94
CA ILE A 217 -9.75 30.97 -1.54
C ILE A 217 -10.04 30.72 -0.05
N ASP A 218 -9.95 29.43 0.34
CA ASP A 218 -10.11 29.02 1.74
C ASP A 218 -8.98 28.05 2.11
N SER A 219 -7.95 28.58 2.76
CA SER A 219 -6.80 27.79 3.20
C SER A 219 -7.15 26.75 4.28
N SER A 220 -8.35 26.79 4.84
CA SER A 220 -8.87 25.82 5.80
C SER A 220 -9.78 24.76 5.17
N PHE A 221 -10.02 24.81 3.86
CA PHE A 221 -10.90 23.86 3.17
C PHE A 221 -10.26 22.47 3.07
N LEU A 222 -10.49 21.66 4.10
CA LEU A 222 -9.87 20.35 4.28
C LEU A 222 -10.12 19.37 3.12
N PRO A 223 -11.33 19.31 2.49
CA PRO A 223 -11.54 18.42 1.34
C PRO A 223 -10.54 18.65 0.21
N ALA A 224 -10.36 19.90 -0.23
CA ALA A 224 -9.40 20.21 -1.30
C ALA A 224 -7.96 19.87 -0.91
N ARG A 225 -7.58 20.00 0.37
CA ARG A 225 -6.25 19.62 0.85
C ARG A 225 -6.05 18.10 0.75
N ILE A 226 -7.04 17.30 1.12
CA ILE A 226 -7.00 15.85 0.99
C ILE A 226 -6.93 15.46 -0.49
N HIS A 227 -7.78 16.03 -1.33
CA HIS A 227 -7.79 15.74 -2.77
C HIS A 227 -6.48 16.13 -3.46
N LEU A 228 -5.88 17.28 -3.08
CA LEU A 228 -4.57 17.70 -3.56
C LEU A 228 -3.48 16.67 -3.22
N GLY A 229 -3.45 16.21 -1.97
CA GLY A 229 -2.50 15.17 -1.55
C GLY A 229 -2.67 13.87 -2.34
N ILE A 230 -3.91 13.45 -2.60
CA ILE A 230 -4.19 12.26 -3.43
C ILE A 230 -3.63 12.46 -4.85
N VAL A 231 -3.91 13.60 -5.49
CA VAL A 231 -3.42 13.89 -6.84
C VAL A 231 -1.89 13.90 -6.89
N GLN A 232 -1.24 14.54 -5.93
CA GLN A 232 0.23 14.55 -5.84
C GLN A 232 0.81 13.13 -5.72
N ARG A 233 0.18 12.24 -4.94
CA ARG A 233 0.58 10.84 -4.84
C ARG A 233 0.40 10.09 -6.17
N GLU A 234 -0.72 10.29 -6.86
CA GLU A 234 -0.96 9.67 -8.18
C GLU A 234 0.06 10.13 -9.24
N GLN A 235 0.52 11.38 -9.14
CA GLN A 235 1.62 11.92 -9.96
C GLN A 235 3.02 11.44 -9.51
N ARG A 236 3.11 10.55 -8.52
CA ARG A 236 4.36 10.07 -7.91
C ARG A 236 5.17 11.14 -7.16
N ASN A 237 4.59 12.28 -6.87
CA ASN A 237 5.18 13.29 -5.99
C ASN A 237 4.88 12.95 -4.52
N LEU A 238 5.57 11.92 -4.00
CA LEU A 238 5.31 11.40 -2.66
C LEU A 238 5.68 12.40 -1.56
N ASP A 239 6.76 13.15 -1.73
CA ASP A 239 7.19 14.18 -0.76
C ASP A 239 6.18 15.32 -0.67
N GLY A 240 5.68 15.81 -1.81
CA GLY A 240 4.63 16.82 -1.87
C GLY A 240 3.33 16.33 -1.24
N ALA A 241 2.92 15.11 -1.55
CA ALA A 241 1.74 14.48 -0.97
C ALA A 241 1.85 14.34 0.56
N ALA A 242 2.99 13.84 1.05
CA ALA A 242 3.24 13.69 2.49
C ALA A 242 3.15 15.05 3.22
N ALA A 243 3.80 16.09 2.69
CA ALA A 243 3.73 17.45 3.28
C ALA A 243 2.29 18.02 3.24
N THR A 244 1.50 17.70 2.22
CA THR A 244 0.11 18.13 2.09
C THR A 244 -0.77 17.40 3.10
N PHE A 245 -0.61 16.09 3.27
CA PHE A 245 -1.35 15.29 4.25
C PHE A 245 -0.92 15.61 5.70
N GLU A 246 0.36 15.88 5.96
CA GLU A 246 0.82 16.35 7.27
C GLU A 246 0.06 17.61 7.73
N ARG A 247 -0.15 18.57 6.81
CA ARG A 247 -0.98 19.74 7.08
C ARG A 247 -2.45 19.38 7.29
N ALA A 248 -2.97 18.38 6.55
CA ALA A 248 -4.36 17.93 6.70
C ALA A 248 -4.59 17.31 8.10
N VAL A 249 -3.72 16.41 8.54
CA VAL A 249 -3.82 15.76 9.86
C VAL A 249 -3.50 16.72 11.01
N THR A 250 -2.67 17.74 10.78
CA THR A 250 -2.44 18.82 11.75
C THR A 250 -3.67 19.69 11.92
N GLN A 251 -4.38 19.98 10.84
CA GLN A 251 -5.60 20.78 10.84
C GLN A 251 -6.77 20.05 11.51
N ASP A 252 -6.96 18.78 11.20
CA ASP A 252 -7.97 17.92 11.83
C ASP A 252 -7.37 16.53 12.14
N PRO A 253 -6.80 16.36 13.35
CA PRO A 253 -6.22 15.10 13.77
C PRO A 253 -7.22 13.92 13.85
N LYS A 254 -8.53 14.23 13.89
CA LYS A 254 -9.58 13.22 13.97
C LYS A 254 -10.23 12.89 12.62
N ASN A 255 -9.72 13.42 11.54
CA ASN A 255 -10.19 13.06 10.22
C ASN A 255 -9.58 11.72 9.80
N ALA A 256 -10.39 10.67 9.83
CA ALA A 256 -9.94 9.31 9.55
C ALA A 256 -9.38 9.16 8.12
N LEU A 257 -9.99 9.83 7.13
CA LEU A 257 -9.53 9.78 5.73
C LEU A 257 -8.16 10.44 5.58
N ALA A 258 -7.96 11.62 6.19
CA ALA A 258 -6.66 12.30 6.14
C ALA A 258 -5.55 11.45 6.79
N GLN A 259 -5.83 10.81 7.94
CA GLN A 259 -4.90 9.89 8.59
C GLN A 259 -4.57 8.67 7.70
N ALA A 260 -5.59 8.06 7.09
CA ALA A 260 -5.41 6.92 6.20
C ALA A 260 -4.58 7.27 4.95
N GLU A 261 -4.91 8.39 4.29
CA GLU A 261 -4.21 8.83 3.08
C GLU A 261 -2.77 9.27 3.36
N TYR A 262 -2.53 9.89 4.52
CA TYR A 262 -1.16 10.20 4.98
C TYR A 262 -0.37 8.93 5.21
N GLY A 263 -0.90 7.99 6.00
CA GLY A 263 -0.25 6.71 6.25
C GLY A 263 0.03 5.93 4.96
N ARG A 264 -0.93 5.84 4.04
CA ARG A 264 -0.77 5.22 2.72
C ARG A 264 0.35 5.87 1.91
N THR A 265 0.43 7.21 1.94
CA THR A 265 1.48 7.95 1.24
C THR A 265 2.86 7.65 1.82
N LEU A 266 2.97 7.58 3.15
CA LEU A 266 4.21 7.21 3.84
C LEU A 266 4.64 5.77 3.53
N VAL A 267 3.69 4.82 3.47
CA VAL A 267 3.97 3.43 3.02
C VAL A 267 4.50 3.42 1.59
N ALA A 268 3.89 4.21 0.69
CA ALA A 268 4.37 4.34 -0.69
C ALA A 268 5.77 4.96 -0.78
N ALA A 269 6.12 5.84 0.17
CA ALA A 269 7.44 6.45 0.29
C ALA A 269 8.48 5.55 1.03
N GLY A 270 8.09 4.34 1.48
CA GLY A 270 8.94 3.45 2.25
C GLY A 270 9.19 3.88 3.70
N GLN A 271 8.36 4.78 4.24
CA GLN A 271 8.45 5.31 5.61
C GLN A 271 7.48 4.57 6.54
N ASP A 272 7.60 3.24 6.58
CA ASP A 272 6.63 2.35 7.23
C ASP A 272 6.51 2.59 8.75
N GLU A 273 7.61 2.92 9.43
CA GLU A 273 7.60 3.23 10.87
C GLU A 273 6.76 4.48 11.18
N THR A 274 6.88 5.52 10.34
CA THR A 274 6.10 6.75 10.47
C THR A 274 4.65 6.54 10.05
N ALA A 275 4.39 5.67 9.06
CA ALA A 275 3.05 5.37 8.55
C ALA A 275 2.16 4.66 9.59
N THR A 276 2.73 3.73 10.36
CA THR A 276 1.99 2.84 11.27
C THR A 276 1.08 3.61 12.25
N PRO A 277 1.53 4.60 13.02
CA PRO A 277 0.65 5.31 13.96
C PRO A 277 -0.50 6.05 13.28
N HIS A 278 -0.32 6.58 12.08
CA HIS A 278 -1.39 7.23 11.32
C HIS A 278 -2.43 6.23 10.82
N LEU A 279 -2.00 5.06 10.34
CA LEU A 279 -2.90 4.00 9.91
C LEU A 279 -3.66 3.38 11.10
N GLU A 280 -3.00 3.16 12.24
CA GLU A 280 -3.66 2.72 13.48
C GLU A 280 -4.73 3.72 13.92
N GLN A 281 -4.42 5.02 13.88
CA GLN A 281 -5.38 6.06 14.21
C GLN A 281 -6.54 6.09 13.22
N ALA A 282 -6.29 5.93 11.92
CA ALA A 282 -7.33 5.88 10.90
C ALA A 282 -8.30 4.71 11.15
N VAL A 283 -7.78 3.51 11.45
CA VAL A 283 -8.60 2.33 11.77
C VAL A 283 -9.43 2.54 13.04
N GLN A 284 -8.88 3.21 14.06
CA GLN A 284 -9.60 3.53 15.29
C GLN A 284 -10.73 4.54 15.07
N LEU A 285 -10.49 5.55 14.23
CA LEU A 285 -11.47 6.60 13.95
C LEU A 285 -12.60 6.12 13.04
N ASP A 286 -12.24 5.40 11.98
CA ASP A 286 -13.20 4.79 11.06
C ASP A 286 -12.68 3.45 10.51
N PRO A 287 -13.02 2.36 11.18
CA PRO A 287 -12.65 1.03 10.68
C PRO A 287 -13.32 0.67 9.34
N SER A 288 -14.27 1.48 8.83
CA SER A 288 -14.95 1.21 7.57
C SER A 288 -14.22 1.73 6.34
N LEU A 289 -13.15 2.51 6.51
CA LEU A 289 -12.37 3.02 5.39
C LEU A 289 -11.80 1.88 4.52
N PRO A 290 -11.93 1.96 3.19
CA PRO A 290 -11.40 0.95 2.30
C PRO A 290 -9.88 0.78 2.43
N ALA A 291 -9.43 -0.45 2.42
CA ALA A 291 -8.03 -0.86 2.39
C ALA A 291 -7.14 -0.44 3.57
N VAL A 292 -7.62 0.36 4.54
CA VAL A 292 -6.77 0.88 5.62
C VAL A 292 -6.16 -0.24 6.49
N GLN A 293 -6.89 -1.34 6.73
CA GLN A 293 -6.37 -2.51 7.44
C GLN A 293 -5.26 -3.19 6.65
N ASN A 294 -5.42 -3.32 5.33
CA ASN A 294 -4.38 -3.85 4.45
C ASN A 294 -3.13 -2.95 4.43
N ASP A 295 -3.32 -1.64 4.36
CA ASP A 295 -2.21 -0.68 4.36
C ASP A 295 -1.43 -0.74 5.70
N LEU A 296 -2.13 -0.84 6.83
CA LEU A 296 -1.53 -1.03 8.16
C LEU A 296 -0.75 -2.34 8.23
N ALA A 297 -1.35 -3.43 7.78
CA ALA A 297 -0.71 -4.72 7.77
C ALA A 297 0.54 -4.74 6.87
N MET A 298 0.51 -4.09 5.71
CA MET A 298 1.67 -3.93 4.83
C MET A 298 2.80 -3.15 5.51
N ALA A 299 2.48 -2.05 6.20
CA ALA A 299 3.48 -1.28 6.94
C ALA A 299 4.15 -2.12 8.04
N LEU A 300 3.36 -2.89 8.79
CA LEU A 300 3.87 -3.80 9.81
C LEU A 300 4.74 -4.93 9.22
N GLN A 301 4.30 -5.53 8.11
CA GLN A 301 5.03 -6.60 7.43
C GLN A 301 6.40 -6.13 6.93
N ARG A 302 6.50 -4.93 6.34
CA ARG A 302 7.77 -4.36 5.88
C ARG A 302 8.73 -4.04 7.03
N GLN A 303 8.21 -3.76 8.22
CA GLN A 303 9.00 -3.63 9.44
C GLN A 303 9.46 -4.98 10.04
N GLY A 304 9.17 -6.11 9.40
CA GLY A 304 9.45 -7.45 9.92
C GLY A 304 8.48 -7.93 11.01
N ARG A 305 7.38 -7.20 11.25
CA ARG A 305 6.35 -7.50 12.27
C ARG A 305 5.21 -8.36 11.70
N GLN A 306 5.56 -9.43 10.98
CA GLN A 306 4.60 -10.27 10.25
C GLN A 306 3.50 -10.85 11.16
N ALA A 307 3.87 -11.27 12.38
CA ALA A 307 2.89 -11.84 13.32
C ALA A 307 1.81 -10.82 13.74
N GLU A 308 2.16 -9.53 13.78
CA GLU A 308 1.23 -8.45 14.09
C GLU A 308 0.42 -8.01 12.86
N ALA A 309 0.96 -8.20 11.66
CA ALA A 309 0.29 -7.88 10.41
C ALA A 309 -0.87 -8.85 10.09
N ILE A 310 -0.73 -10.15 10.41
CA ILE A 310 -1.71 -11.19 10.06
C ILE A 310 -3.14 -10.84 10.48
N PRO A 311 -3.43 -10.45 11.73
CA PRO A 311 -4.81 -10.12 12.15
C PRO A 311 -5.42 -8.97 11.34
N TRP A 312 -4.63 -8.01 10.87
CA TRP A 312 -5.10 -6.90 10.06
C TRP A 312 -5.38 -7.33 8.62
N PHE A 313 -4.53 -8.20 8.03
CA PHE A 313 -4.83 -8.81 6.74
C PHE A 313 -6.08 -9.69 6.80
N GLU A 314 -6.28 -10.46 7.87
CA GLU A 314 -7.49 -11.25 8.07
C GLU A 314 -8.75 -10.36 8.11
N GLN A 315 -8.70 -9.23 8.82
CA GLN A 315 -9.80 -8.26 8.85
C GLN A 315 -10.04 -7.65 7.46
N ALA A 316 -8.97 -7.31 6.72
CA ALA A 316 -9.09 -6.80 5.36
C ALA A 316 -9.79 -7.80 4.44
N VAL A 317 -9.40 -9.09 4.49
CA VAL A 317 -10.02 -10.18 3.71
C VAL A 317 -11.45 -10.44 4.16
N GLN A 318 -11.75 -10.37 5.45
CA GLN A 318 -13.11 -10.54 5.96
C GLN A 318 -14.04 -9.43 5.46
N ARG A 319 -13.53 -8.22 5.34
CA ARG A 319 -14.28 -7.05 4.87
C ARG A 319 -14.49 -7.05 3.36
N ASP A 320 -13.43 -7.36 2.61
CA ASP A 320 -13.48 -7.53 1.17
C ASP A 320 -12.83 -8.86 0.75
N PRO A 321 -13.63 -9.94 0.69
CA PRO A 321 -13.15 -11.25 0.27
C PRO A 321 -12.69 -11.32 -1.20
N THR A 322 -12.94 -10.26 -1.97
CA THR A 322 -12.56 -10.15 -3.39
C THR A 322 -11.32 -9.27 -3.60
N SER A 323 -10.75 -8.72 -2.54
CA SER A 323 -9.50 -7.95 -2.61
C SER A 323 -8.31 -8.86 -2.89
N VAL A 324 -7.88 -8.89 -4.14
CA VAL A 324 -6.71 -9.67 -4.59
C VAL A 324 -5.48 -9.30 -3.75
N SER A 325 -5.26 -8.01 -3.52
CA SER A 325 -4.12 -7.52 -2.72
C SER A 325 -4.16 -8.05 -1.27
N ALA A 326 -5.32 -7.98 -0.60
CA ALA A 326 -5.44 -8.47 0.78
C ALA A 326 -5.24 -9.99 0.87
N LEU A 327 -5.79 -10.75 -0.08
CA LEU A 327 -5.61 -12.21 -0.16
C LEU A 327 -4.14 -12.58 -0.38
N THR A 328 -3.46 -11.93 -1.32
CA THR A 328 -2.04 -12.19 -1.63
C THR A 328 -1.15 -11.84 -0.44
N ASN A 329 -1.34 -10.67 0.16
CA ASN A 329 -0.56 -10.23 1.31
C ASN A 329 -0.76 -11.13 2.54
N LEU A 330 -1.99 -11.59 2.81
CA LEU A 330 -2.26 -12.56 3.88
C LEU A 330 -1.56 -13.89 3.61
N GLY A 331 -1.65 -14.39 2.38
CA GLY A 331 -0.95 -15.61 1.95
C GLY A 331 0.55 -15.51 2.17
N LEU A 332 1.17 -14.39 1.79
CA LEU A 332 2.59 -14.12 1.97
C LEU A 332 2.97 -14.01 3.47
N ALA A 333 2.19 -13.28 4.28
CA ALA A 333 2.45 -13.14 5.71
C ALA A 333 2.36 -14.49 6.44
N LEU A 334 1.39 -15.32 6.11
CA LEU A 334 1.28 -16.69 6.62
C LEU A 334 2.48 -17.54 6.20
N THR A 335 2.89 -17.44 4.94
CA THR A 335 4.08 -18.13 4.44
C THR A 335 5.31 -17.72 5.24
N LEU A 336 5.60 -16.43 5.37
CA LEU A 336 6.77 -15.93 6.09
C LEU A 336 6.79 -16.30 7.58
N THR A 337 5.64 -16.59 8.18
CA THR A 337 5.53 -17.06 9.58
C THR A 337 5.50 -18.59 9.73
N GLY A 338 5.83 -19.34 8.67
CA GLY A 338 5.91 -20.79 8.70
C GLY A 338 4.57 -21.53 8.49
N LYS A 339 3.51 -20.80 8.13
CA LYS A 339 2.18 -21.34 7.84
C LYS A 339 1.91 -21.40 6.32
N ALA A 340 2.92 -21.80 5.55
CA ALA A 340 2.87 -21.81 4.09
C ALA A 340 1.67 -22.57 3.52
N LYS A 341 1.26 -23.68 4.17
CA LYS A 341 0.08 -24.45 3.73
C LYS A 341 -1.21 -23.63 3.79
N GLU A 342 -1.39 -22.84 4.87
CA GLU A 342 -2.55 -21.94 5.00
C GLU A 342 -2.44 -20.79 3.97
N GLY A 343 -1.22 -20.30 3.72
CA GLY A 343 -0.95 -19.26 2.72
C GLY A 343 -1.38 -19.66 1.31
N LEU A 344 -1.13 -20.92 0.92
CA LEU A 344 -1.53 -21.47 -0.40
C LEU A 344 -3.03 -21.38 -0.66
N ASP A 345 -3.88 -21.55 0.35
CA ASP A 345 -5.34 -21.43 0.21
C ASP A 345 -5.75 -20.00 -0.19
N TYR A 346 -5.03 -19.00 0.32
CA TYR A 346 -5.29 -17.59 -0.02
C TYR A 346 -4.75 -17.23 -1.41
N PHE A 347 -3.58 -17.74 -1.81
CA PHE A 347 -3.07 -17.56 -3.17
C PHE A 347 -4.00 -18.18 -4.20
N GLN A 348 -4.58 -19.35 -3.94
CA GLN A 348 -5.56 -19.97 -4.84
C GLN A 348 -6.81 -19.10 -5.00
N LYS A 349 -7.32 -18.49 -3.91
CA LYS A 349 -8.44 -17.55 -3.98
C LYS A 349 -8.07 -16.29 -4.79
N ALA A 350 -6.85 -15.77 -4.58
CA ALA A 350 -6.36 -14.61 -5.33
C ALA A 350 -6.22 -14.91 -6.83
N LEU A 351 -5.68 -16.08 -7.20
CA LEU A 351 -5.57 -16.53 -8.59
C LEU A 351 -6.92 -16.77 -9.26
N ALA A 352 -7.94 -17.20 -8.51
CA ALA A 352 -9.29 -17.33 -9.04
C ALA A 352 -9.88 -15.97 -9.47
N LEU A 353 -9.47 -14.88 -8.82
CA LEU A 353 -9.89 -13.51 -9.14
C LEU A 353 -8.96 -12.85 -10.17
N SER A 354 -7.66 -13.10 -10.09
CA SER A 354 -6.64 -12.54 -10.98
C SER A 354 -5.71 -13.64 -11.53
N PRO A 355 -6.14 -14.42 -12.53
CA PRO A 355 -5.40 -15.60 -13.01
C PRO A 355 -4.13 -15.28 -13.81
N LYS A 356 -3.83 -14.00 -14.06
CA LYS A 356 -2.65 -13.53 -14.80
C LYS A 356 -1.81 -12.54 -13.99
N ASP A 357 -1.70 -12.76 -12.70
CA ASP A 357 -0.87 -11.92 -11.82
C ASP A 357 0.44 -12.66 -11.50
N ALA A 358 1.55 -12.12 -11.99
CA ALA A 358 2.88 -12.70 -11.79
C ALA A 358 3.28 -12.75 -10.32
N THR A 359 2.86 -11.75 -9.52
CA THR A 359 3.20 -11.64 -8.10
C THR A 359 2.61 -12.81 -7.31
N ILE A 360 1.36 -13.17 -7.60
CA ILE A 360 0.70 -14.28 -6.89
C ILE A 360 1.41 -15.60 -7.17
N PHE A 361 1.77 -15.88 -8.43
CA PHE A 361 2.54 -17.08 -8.78
C PHE A 361 3.91 -17.09 -8.11
N LYS A 362 4.61 -15.97 -8.06
CA LYS A 362 5.89 -15.82 -7.37
C LYS A 362 5.75 -16.17 -5.89
N ASP A 363 4.79 -15.57 -5.19
CA ASP A 363 4.58 -15.77 -3.75
C ASP A 363 4.11 -17.22 -3.46
N GLN A 364 3.28 -17.80 -4.33
CA GLN A 364 2.89 -19.21 -4.26
C GLN A 364 4.10 -20.13 -4.43
N GLY A 365 4.98 -19.84 -5.37
CA GLY A 365 6.24 -20.56 -5.55
C GLY A 365 7.14 -20.51 -4.31
N VAL A 366 7.25 -19.34 -3.66
CA VAL A 366 7.96 -19.19 -2.37
C VAL A 366 7.33 -20.07 -1.28
N ALA A 367 6.00 -20.13 -1.21
CA ALA A 367 5.29 -21.00 -0.27
C ALA A 367 5.60 -22.50 -0.54
N HIS A 368 5.62 -22.91 -1.80
CA HIS A 368 5.99 -24.27 -2.18
C HIS A 368 7.46 -24.60 -1.85
N VAL A 369 8.39 -23.67 -2.06
CA VAL A 369 9.80 -23.82 -1.62
C VAL A 369 9.88 -24.07 -0.12
N GLN A 370 9.15 -23.33 0.68
CA GLN A 370 9.15 -23.48 2.14
C GLN A 370 8.59 -24.84 2.58
N LEU A 371 7.65 -25.39 1.82
CA LEU A 371 7.12 -26.75 2.02
C LEU A 371 8.00 -27.84 1.39
N SER A 372 9.15 -27.48 0.80
CA SER A 372 10.02 -28.38 0.03
C SER A 372 9.32 -29.03 -1.18
N ALA A 373 8.23 -28.44 -1.66
CA ALA A 373 7.47 -28.83 -2.84
C ALA A 373 8.10 -28.17 -4.10
N PHE A 374 9.34 -28.57 -4.41
CA PHE A 374 10.14 -27.86 -5.42
C PHE A 374 9.61 -28.03 -6.84
N ASP A 375 8.92 -29.12 -7.17
CA ASP A 375 8.33 -29.30 -8.50
C ASP A 375 7.19 -28.33 -8.73
N GLU A 376 6.34 -28.13 -7.73
CA GLU A 376 5.25 -27.13 -7.73
C GLU A 376 5.82 -25.71 -7.78
N ALA A 377 6.87 -25.43 -7.01
CA ALA A 377 7.55 -24.12 -7.04
C ALA A 377 8.10 -23.80 -8.44
N ILE A 378 8.70 -24.78 -9.13
CA ILE A 378 9.20 -24.62 -10.51
C ILE A 378 8.05 -24.29 -11.48
N VAL A 379 6.88 -24.91 -11.31
CA VAL A 379 5.70 -24.61 -12.13
C VAL A 379 5.24 -23.17 -11.91
N ASP A 380 5.15 -22.75 -10.65
CA ASP A 380 4.71 -21.41 -10.29
C ASP A 380 5.69 -20.34 -10.78
N PHE A 381 6.99 -20.49 -10.52
CA PHE A 381 7.99 -19.53 -10.99
C PHE A 381 8.04 -19.42 -12.51
N LYS A 382 7.83 -20.53 -13.24
CA LYS A 382 7.70 -20.46 -14.70
C LYS A 382 6.44 -19.75 -15.15
N ALA A 383 5.33 -19.92 -14.45
CA ALA A 383 4.10 -19.20 -14.74
C ALA A 383 4.29 -17.68 -14.49
N ALA A 384 4.95 -17.32 -13.40
CA ALA A 384 5.31 -15.94 -13.10
C ALA A 384 6.22 -15.33 -14.18
N LEU A 385 7.29 -16.03 -14.59
CA LEU A 385 8.21 -15.59 -15.64
C LEU A 385 7.57 -15.50 -17.03
N ALA A 386 6.53 -16.28 -17.30
CA ALA A 386 5.76 -16.15 -18.54
C ALA A 386 4.96 -14.85 -18.61
N LEU A 387 4.62 -14.28 -17.45
CA LEU A 387 3.89 -13.02 -17.31
C LEU A 387 4.84 -11.82 -17.16
N ASP A 388 5.90 -11.99 -16.39
CA ASP A 388 6.97 -11.00 -16.20
C ASP A 388 8.35 -11.62 -16.45
N PRO A 389 8.85 -11.65 -17.68
CA PRO A 389 10.16 -12.20 -18.03
C PRO A 389 11.32 -11.30 -17.60
N GLY A 390 11.05 -10.11 -17.05
CA GLY A 390 12.05 -9.13 -16.66
C GLY A 390 12.48 -9.20 -15.19
N ASP A 391 11.92 -10.09 -14.39
CA ASP A 391 12.25 -10.21 -12.95
C ASP A 391 13.50 -11.10 -12.75
N SER A 392 14.66 -10.44 -12.52
CA SER A 392 15.93 -11.12 -12.25
C SER A 392 15.91 -11.96 -10.96
N GLN A 393 15.17 -11.52 -9.93
CA GLN A 393 15.02 -12.27 -8.69
C GLN A 393 14.24 -13.57 -8.92
N LEU A 394 13.24 -13.54 -9.78
CA LEU A 394 12.44 -14.72 -10.10
C LEU A 394 13.24 -15.76 -10.89
N HIS A 395 14.18 -15.34 -11.77
CA HIS A 395 15.16 -16.23 -12.39
C HIS A 395 16.08 -16.87 -11.34
N TYR A 396 16.50 -16.10 -10.32
CA TYR A 396 17.28 -16.64 -9.21
C TYR A 396 16.48 -17.68 -8.42
N ASP A 397 15.23 -17.39 -8.05
CA ASP A 397 14.37 -18.27 -7.27
C ASP A 397 14.09 -19.59 -8.02
N LEU A 398 13.83 -19.51 -9.34
CA LEU A 398 13.68 -20.67 -10.21
C LEU A 398 14.97 -21.49 -10.29
N GLY A 399 16.12 -20.82 -10.43
CA GLY A 399 17.43 -21.46 -10.43
C GLY A 399 17.71 -22.19 -9.13
N MET A 400 17.35 -21.61 -7.99
CA MET A 400 17.45 -22.26 -6.68
C MET A 400 16.52 -23.45 -6.55
N ALA A 401 15.28 -23.37 -7.03
CA ALA A 401 14.35 -24.49 -7.04
C ALA A 401 14.88 -25.67 -7.88
N TYR A 402 15.48 -25.40 -9.04
CA TYR A 402 16.16 -26.40 -9.85
C TYR A 402 17.36 -27.02 -9.13
N LYS A 403 18.18 -26.21 -8.45
CA LYS A 403 19.31 -26.69 -7.64
C LYS A 403 18.85 -27.67 -6.54
N PHE A 404 17.76 -27.36 -5.82
CA PHE A 404 17.22 -28.26 -4.81
C PHE A 404 16.66 -29.58 -5.39
N LYS A 405 16.31 -29.58 -6.67
CA LYS A 405 15.91 -30.81 -7.41
C LYS A 405 17.08 -31.53 -8.09
N ASP A 406 18.32 -31.11 -7.83
CA ASP A 406 19.53 -31.62 -8.46
C ASP A 406 19.53 -31.50 -10.01
N ARG A 407 18.75 -30.53 -10.53
CA ARG A 407 18.69 -30.19 -11.96
C ARG A 407 19.72 -29.10 -12.26
N VAL A 408 21.00 -29.53 -12.21
CA VAL A 408 22.14 -28.60 -12.19
C VAL A 408 22.24 -27.74 -13.46
N ASP A 409 22.02 -28.32 -14.65
CA ASP A 409 22.14 -27.56 -15.90
C ASP A 409 21.07 -26.46 -16.01
N GLU A 410 19.83 -26.78 -15.64
CA GLU A 410 18.77 -25.77 -15.65
C GLU A 410 19.00 -24.71 -14.57
N ALA A 411 19.51 -25.10 -13.40
CA ALA A 411 19.88 -24.14 -12.36
C ALA A 411 20.94 -23.15 -12.85
N ILE A 412 21.98 -23.63 -13.53
CA ILE A 412 23.03 -22.79 -14.11
C ILE A 412 22.44 -21.81 -15.14
N VAL A 413 21.53 -22.26 -16.00
CA VAL A 413 20.91 -21.40 -17.01
C VAL A 413 20.14 -20.25 -16.36
N GLU A 414 19.29 -20.56 -15.38
CA GLU A 414 18.43 -19.53 -14.77
C GLU A 414 19.24 -18.58 -13.85
N LEU A 415 20.19 -19.11 -13.07
CA LEU A 415 21.09 -18.28 -12.25
C LEU A 415 21.99 -17.38 -13.10
N SER A 416 22.46 -17.87 -14.27
CA SER A 416 23.24 -17.04 -15.19
C SER A 416 22.41 -15.90 -15.77
N LYS A 417 21.14 -16.15 -16.10
CA LYS A 417 20.22 -15.09 -16.54
C LYS A 417 20.02 -14.05 -15.43
N ALA A 418 19.76 -14.50 -14.18
CA ALA A 418 19.60 -13.61 -13.05
C ALA A 418 20.78 -12.64 -12.89
N GLY A 419 22.01 -13.16 -12.88
CA GLY A 419 23.23 -12.37 -12.77
C GLY A 419 23.55 -11.49 -13.99
N GLN A 420 23.08 -11.87 -15.20
CA GLN A 420 23.22 -11.04 -16.40
C GLN A 420 22.22 -9.87 -16.40
N MET A 421 21.00 -10.11 -15.94
CA MET A 421 19.94 -9.11 -15.88
C MET A 421 20.20 -8.09 -14.77
N ASP A 422 20.67 -8.56 -13.63
CA ASP A 422 21.08 -7.70 -12.52
C ASP A 422 22.45 -8.13 -11.97
N PRO A 423 23.53 -7.51 -12.45
CA PRO A 423 24.89 -7.79 -11.98
C PRO A 423 25.16 -7.41 -10.51
N THR A 424 24.24 -6.71 -9.85
CA THR A 424 24.36 -6.33 -8.43
C THR A 424 23.84 -7.39 -7.47
N LEU A 425 23.12 -8.40 -7.99
CA LEU A 425 22.68 -9.54 -7.19
C LEU A 425 23.89 -10.33 -6.68
N GLN A 426 24.01 -10.45 -5.37
CA GLN A 426 25.17 -11.02 -4.70
C GLN A 426 25.18 -12.55 -4.68
N ASP A 427 24.00 -13.18 -4.71
CA ASP A 427 23.85 -14.62 -4.51
C ASP A 427 24.04 -15.47 -5.77
N PRO A 428 23.62 -15.04 -7.00
CA PRO A 428 23.82 -15.83 -8.21
C PRO A 428 25.28 -16.22 -8.47
N PRO A 429 26.28 -15.29 -8.43
CA PRO A 429 27.69 -15.66 -8.68
C PRO A 429 28.23 -16.68 -7.68
N TYR A 430 27.87 -16.56 -6.40
CA TYR A 430 28.27 -17.51 -5.37
C TYR A 430 27.70 -18.92 -5.64
N THR A 431 26.40 -18.98 -5.96
CA THR A 431 25.73 -20.26 -6.24
C THR A 431 26.24 -20.91 -7.53
N LEU A 432 26.43 -20.10 -8.60
CA LEU A 432 27.02 -20.56 -9.85
C LEU A 432 28.42 -21.12 -9.64
N GLY A 433 29.25 -20.44 -8.85
CA GLY A 433 30.60 -20.91 -8.53
C GLY A 433 30.60 -22.30 -7.88
N ILE A 434 29.67 -22.56 -6.94
CA ILE A 434 29.50 -23.87 -6.33
C ILE A 434 29.07 -24.92 -7.36
N LEU A 435 28.07 -24.61 -8.20
CA LEU A 435 27.56 -25.55 -9.21
C LEU A 435 28.63 -25.88 -10.28
N TYR A 436 29.39 -24.89 -10.73
CA TYR A 436 30.49 -25.11 -11.67
C TYR A 436 31.62 -25.93 -11.04
N MET A 437 31.95 -25.70 -9.77
CA MET A 437 32.92 -26.52 -9.05
C MET A 437 32.45 -27.98 -8.94
N GLN A 438 31.18 -28.22 -8.59
CA GLN A 438 30.59 -29.55 -8.50
C GLN A 438 30.58 -30.31 -9.85
N THR A 439 30.41 -29.56 -10.95
CA THR A 439 30.42 -30.15 -12.30
C THR A 439 31.81 -30.21 -12.94
N GLY A 440 32.87 -29.84 -12.19
CA GLY A 440 34.25 -29.87 -12.66
C GLY A 440 34.65 -28.76 -13.64
N LYS A 441 33.79 -27.74 -13.83
CA LYS A 441 34.05 -26.57 -14.65
C LYS A 441 34.79 -25.52 -13.83
N LEU A 442 36.09 -25.80 -13.54
CA LEU A 442 36.84 -25.05 -12.54
C LEU A 442 37.14 -23.61 -12.97
N ASP A 443 37.43 -23.36 -14.25
CA ASP A 443 37.66 -22.00 -14.76
C ASP A 443 36.42 -21.12 -14.60
N GLU A 444 35.23 -21.64 -14.98
CA GLU A 444 33.96 -20.93 -14.84
C GLU A 444 33.63 -20.70 -13.34
N ALA A 445 33.91 -21.69 -12.49
CA ALA A 445 33.73 -21.56 -11.05
C ALA A 445 34.58 -20.43 -10.47
N VAL A 446 35.87 -20.35 -10.86
CA VAL A 446 36.79 -19.28 -10.43
C VAL A 446 36.28 -17.90 -10.87
N VAL A 447 35.79 -17.78 -12.12
CA VAL A 447 35.23 -16.52 -12.65
C VAL A 447 34.04 -16.07 -11.80
N GLU A 448 33.08 -16.93 -11.54
CA GLU A 448 31.89 -16.58 -10.77
C GLU A 448 32.20 -16.33 -9.28
N LEU A 449 33.07 -17.13 -8.65
CA LEU A 449 33.48 -16.91 -7.27
C LEU A 449 34.26 -15.60 -7.09
N ARG A 450 35.06 -15.16 -8.08
CA ARG A 450 35.70 -13.86 -8.06
C ARG A 450 34.68 -12.71 -8.10
N LYS A 451 33.59 -12.84 -8.89
CA LYS A 451 32.47 -11.90 -8.85
C LYS A 451 31.82 -11.88 -7.46
N ALA A 452 31.58 -13.05 -6.89
CA ALA A 452 30.96 -13.17 -5.57
C ALA A 452 31.76 -12.47 -4.47
N VAL A 453 33.10 -12.66 -4.43
CA VAL A 453 33.94 -11.99 -3.43
C VAL A 453 34.18 -10.50 -3.75
N ALA A 454 34.02 -10.08 -5.00
CA ALA A 454 34.05 -8.67 -5.36
C ALA A 454 32.78 -7.92 -4.92
N LEU A 455 31.62 -8.56 -5.04
CA LEU A 455 30.33 -8.02 -4.60
C LEU A 455 30.19 -8.05 -3.07
N ARG A 456 30.74 -9.07 -2.41
CA ARG A 456 30.66 -9.24 -0.95
C ARG A 456 32.05 -9.68 -0.39
N PRO A 457 32.98 -8.74 -0.20
CA PRO A 457 34.33 -9.03 0.29
C PRO A 457 34.40 -9.68 1.68
N GLU A 458 33.37 -9.47 2.50
CA GLU A 458 33.24 -10.05 3.85
C GLU A 458 32.70 -11.49 3.86
N ASN A 459 32.31 -12.04 2.69
CA ASN A 459 31.84 -13.43 2.60
C ASN A 459 33.02 -14.40 2.67
N GLY A 460 33.34 -14.84 3.88
CA GLY A 460 34.43 -15.80 4.14
C GLY A 460 34.23 -17.15 3.46
N ASP A 461 32.98 -17.62 3.35
CA ASP A 461 32.66 -18.90 2.67
C ASP A 461 32.96 -18.80 1.15
N ALA A 462 32.66 -17.67 0.52
CA ALA A 462 33.01 -17.46 -0.89
C ALA A 462 34.53 -17.46 -1.11
N TRP A 463 35.31 -16.82 -0.23
CA TRP A 463 36.76 -16.86 -0.27
C TRP A 463 37.31 -18.28 -0.05
N ALA A 464 36.73 -19.04 0.89
CA ALA A 464 37.17 -20.42 1.19
C ALA A 464 36.88 -21.36 0.01
N ILE A 465 35.71 -21.22 -0.65
CA ILE A 465 35.35 -22.01 -1.82
C ILE A 465 36.23 -21.61 -3.00
N LEU A 466 36.49 -20.31 -3.23
CA LEU A 466 37.40 -19.83 -4.26
C LEU A 466 38.79 -20.45 -4.08
N GLY A 467 39.34 -20.41 -2.86
CA GLY A 467 40.64 -21.02 -2.55
C GLY A 467 40.66 -22.52 -2.77
N SER A 468 39.58 -23.23 -2.41
CA SER A 468 39.46 -24.68 -2.66
C SER A 468 39.38 -25.00 -4.15
N THR A 469 38.63 -24.19 -4.93
CA THR A 469 38.49 -24.33 -6.38
C THR A 469 39.85 -24.08 -7.09
N LEU A 470 40.54 -23.00 -6.71
CA LEU A 470 41.87 -22.66 -7.23
C LEU A 470 42.93 -23.75 -6.91
N LYS A 471 42.86 -24.35 -5.72
CA LYS A 471 43.69 -25.49 -5.36
C LYS A 471 43.42 -26.68 -6.28
N GLN A 472 42.14 -26.97 -6.54
CA GLN A 472 41.75 -28.07 -7.44
C GLN A 472 42.18 -27.81 -8.88
N ASP A 473 42.24 -26.55 -9.29
CA ASP A 473 42.73 -26.08 -10.59
C ASP A 473 44.27 -25.94 -10.64
N SER A 474 44.98 -26.37 -9.60
CA SER A 474 46.44 -26.28 -9.47
C SER A 474 47.01 -24.84 -9.49
N ARG A 475 46.20 -23.83 -9.23
CA ARG A 475 46.58 -22.39 -9.11
C ARG A 475 46.93 -22.08 -7.66
N LEU A 476 48.06 -22.68 -7.18
CA LEU A 476 48.37 -22.78 -5.76
C LEU A 476 48.62 -21.41 -5.08
N ASP A 477 49.27 -20.45 -5.78
CA ASP A 477 49.53 -19.11 -5.21
C ASP A 477 48.21 -18.35 -4.99
N GLU A 478 47.32 -18.36 -5.98
CA GLU A 478 46.03 -17.70 -5.88
C GLU A 478 45.12 -18.39 -4.85
N ALA A 479 45.20 -19.72 -4.73
CA ALA A 479 44.49 -20.48 -3.72
C ALA A 479 44.93 -20.08 -2.31
N ARG A 480 46.24 -19.91 -2.10
CA ARG A 480 46.81 -19.41 -0.83
C ARG A 480 46.25 -18.05 -0.49
N ASP A 481 46.34 -17.07 -1.43
CA ASP A 481 45.83 -15.70 -1.22
C ASP A 481 44.35 -15.68 -0.84
N ALA A 482 43.53 -16.47 -1.50
CA ALA A 482 42.10 -16.57 -1.23
C ALA A 482 41.82 -17.16 0.17
N LEU A 483 42.55 -18.22 0.56
CA LEU A 483 42.39 -18.86 1.87
C LEU A 483 42.90 -17.99 3.01
N GLU A 484 43.96 -17.23 2.80
CA GLU A 484 44.47 -16.26 3.78
C GLU A 484 43.47 -15.12 4.04
N LYS A 485 42.63 -14.75 3.07
CA LYS A 485 41.48 -13.85 3.24
C LYS A 485 40.29 -14.52 3.92
N ALA A 486 40.03 -15.81 3.65
CA ALA A 486 38.93 -16.56 4.26
C ALA A 486 39.11 -16.76 5.78
N ILE A 487 40.35 -17.07 6.22
CA ILE A 487 40.63 -17.47 7.61
C ILE A 487 40.22 -16.45 8.66
N PRO A 488 40.54 -15.13 8.54
CA PRO A 488 40.08 -14.13 9.51
C PRO A 488 38.56 -13.90 9.46
N LEU A 489 37.91 -14.12 8.34
CA LEU A 489 36.46 -14.02 8.20
C LEU A 489 35.74 -15.26 8.78
N LEU A 490 36.43 -16.39 8.90
CA LEU A 490 35.90 -17.67 9.39
C LEU A 490 36.76 -18.20 10.59
N PRO A 491 36.86 -17.45 11.69
CA PRO A 491 37.82 -17.77 12.77
C PRO A 491 37.55 -19.13 13.44
N GLY A 492 36.27 -19.55 13.49
CA GLY A 492 35.86 -20.81 14.12
C GLY A 492 35.81 -22.01 13.17
N GLN A 493 36.01 -21.81 11.87
CA GLN A 493 35.91 -22.91 10.89
C GLN A 493 37.29 -23.57 10.64
N PRO A 494 37.40 -24.91 10.74
CA PRO A 494 38.66 -25.62 10.48
C PRO A 494 38.98 -25.71 8.99
N GLY A 495 37.97 -25.77 8.11
CA GLY A 495 38.08 -26.04 6.68
C GLY A 495 39.14 -25.21 5.94
N PRO A 496 39.07 -23.86 5.98
CA PRO A 496 40.04 -22.99 5.29
C PRO A 496 41.49 -23.24 5.71
N ARG A 497 41.75 -23.49 7.03
CA ARG A 497 43.10 -23.77 7.57
C ARG A 497 43.63 -25.11 7.07
N VAL A 498 42.75 -26.12 7.02
CA VAL A 498 43.14 -27.47 6.52
C VAL A 498 43.40 -27.41 5.01
N THR A 499 42.61 -26.66 4.27
CA THR A 499 42.81 -26.48 2.82
C THR A 499 44.09 -25.71 2.55
N LEU A 500 44.39 -24.64 3.31
CA LEU A 500 45.63 -23.89 3.19
C LEU A 500 46.85 -24.75 3.50
N ALA A 501 46.78 -25.60 4.55
CA ALA A 501 47.83 -26.54 4.85
C ALA A 501 48.04 -27.53 3.68
N GLY A 502 47.00 -27.90 2.98
CA GLY A 502 47.09 -28.68 1.73
C GLY A 502 47.80 -27.94 0.60
N VAL A 503 47.40 -26.67 0.34
CA VAL A 503 48.02 -25.82 -0.68
C VAL A 503 49.54 -25.66 -0.40
N LEU A 504 49.93 -25.33 0.83
CA LEU A 504 51.33 -25.20 1.22
C LEU A 504 52.13 -26.53 1.09
N THR A 505 51.45 -27.66 1.27
CA THR A 505 52.06 -28.97 1.06
C THR A 505 52.32 -29.25 -0.41
N ASP A 506 51.37 -28.85 -1.26
CA ASP A 506 51.47 -29.02 -2.72
C ASP A 506 52.56 -28.09 -3.28
N GLN A 507 52.60 -26.81 -2.85
CA GLN A 507 53.69 -25.86 -3.17
C GLN A 507 55.09 -26.40 -2.71
N ALA A 508 55.15 -26.99 -1.54
CA ALA A 508 56.39 -27.61 -1.08
C ALA A 508 56.81 -28.84 -1.94
N GLY A 509 55.86 -29.53 -2.51
CA GLY A 509 56.11 -30.59 -3.50
C GLY A 509 56.71 -30.05 -4.80
N GLU A 510 56.11 -28.98 -5.34
CA GLU A 510 56.61 -28.29 -6.54
C GLU A 510 58.05 -27.75 -6.33
N ALA A 511 58.25 -27.04 -5.23
CA ALA A 511 59.56 -26.51 -4.85
C ALA A 511 60.62 -27.64 -4.62
N SER A 512 60.22 -28.79 -4.08
CA SER A 512 61.10 -29.96 -3.94
C SER A 512 61.53 -30.51 -5.29
N THR A 513 60.58 -30.66 -6.25
CA THR A 513 60.87 -31.09 -7.60
C THR A 513 61.79 -30.11 -8.32
N ALA A 514 61.59 -28.82 -8.12
CA ALA A 514 62.44 -27.75 -8.68
C ALA A 514 63.85 -27.77 -8.07
N ALA A 515 63.98 -28.10 -6.75
CA ALA A 515 65.25 -28.23 -6.07
C ALA A 515 66.10 -29.39 -6.64
N ASP A 516 65.46 -30.53 -6.86
CA ASP A 516 66.10 -31.72 -7.42
C ASP A 516 66.54 -31.49 -8.87
N ALA A 517 65.72 -30.77 -9.67
CA ALA A 517 66.10 -30.35 -11.02
C ALA A 517 67.27 -29.37 -11.05
N ALA A 518 67.34 -28.37 -10.13
CA ALA A 518 68.43 -27.45 -10.00
C ALA A 518 69.75 -28.15 -9.57
N GLU A 519 69.66 -29.12 -8.70
CA GLU A 519 70.81 -29.92 -8.30
C GLU A 519 71.37 -30.74 -9.47
N ALA A 520 70.50 -31.41 -10.23
CA ALA A 520 70.86 -32.15 -11.43
C ALA A 520 71.53 -31.23 -12.52
N ALA A 521 71.12 -29.95 -12.57
CA ALA A 521 71.73 -28.96 -13.45
C ALA A 521 73.03 -28.32 -12.92
N GLY A 522 73.47 -28.70 -11.69
CA GLY A 522 74.66 -28.15 -11.07
C GLY A 522 74.46 -26.77 -10.44
N GLU A 523 73.21 -26.31 -10.30
CA GLU A 523 72.81 -25.02 -9.72
C GLU A 523 72.70 -25.14 -8.18
N THR A 524 73.79 -25.50 -7.48
CA THR A 524 73.77 -25.89 -6.06
C THR A 524 73.21 -24.77 -5.15
N GLY A 525 73.53 -23.50 -5.40
CA GLY A 525 72.98 -22.41 -4.60
C GLY A 525 71.44 -22.23 -4.72
N LYS A 526 70.91 -22.48 -5.91
CA LYS A 526 69.45 -22.46 -6.15
C LYS A 526 68.78 -23.66 -5.52
N ALA A 527 69.38 -24.85 -5.62
CA ALA A 527 68.89 -26.02 -4.96
C ALA A 527 68.80 -25.86 -3.44
N GLU A 528 69.82 -25.27 -2.81
CA GLU A 528 69.78 -24.97 -1.36
C GLU A 528 68.69 -23.97 -1.00
N GLN A 529 68.48 -22.92 -1.78
CA GLN A 529 67.38 -21.95 -1.56
C GLN A 529 66.03 -22.64 -1.61
N LEU A 530 65.76 -23.40 -2.67
CA LEU A 530 64.53 -24.16 -2.84
C LEU A 530 64.30 -25.15 -1.70
N ARG A 531 65.34 -25.85 -1.21
CA ARG A 531 65.25 -26.74 -0.04
C ARG A 531 64.90 -26.01 1.23
N ALA A 532 65.43 -24.81 1.43
CA ALA A 532 65.04 -23.95 2.54
C ALA A 532 63.57 -23.53 2.44
N GLU A 533 63.08 -23.16 1.25
CA GLU A 533 61.69 -22.89 0.98
C GLU A 533 60.77 -24.08 1.27
N VAL A 534 61.10 -25.28 0.80
CA VAL A 534 60.38 -26.53 1.11
C VAL A 534 60.23 -26.71 2.64
N LYS A 535 61.32 -26.48 3.39
CA LYS A 535 61.27 -26.59 4.85
C LYS A 535 60.34 -25.57 5.50
N ALA A 536 60.36 -24.34 5.01
CA ALA A 536 59.48 -23.27 5.48
C ALA A 536 58.01 -23.55 5.21
N LEU A 537 57.65 -23.93 3.96
CA LEU A 537 56.31 -24.27 3.54
C LEU A 537 55.75 -25.46 4.34
N ARG A 538 56.55 -26.52 4.51
CA ARG A 538 56.16 -27.70 5.34
C ARG A 538 55.91 -27.32 6.81
N GLY A 539 56.72 -26.39 7.36
CA GLY A 539 56.56 -25.88 8.70
C GLY A 539 55.24 -25.11 8.86
N GLN A 540 54.94 -24.21 7.92
CA GLN A 540 53.68 -23.48 7.88
C GLN A 540 52.47 -24.43 7.69
N ALA A 541 52.56 -25.42 6.79
CA ALA A 541 51.53 -26.40 6.58
C ALA A 541 51.21 -27.19 7.86
N ALA A 542 52.25 -27.60 8.59
CA ALA A 542 52.07 -28.34 9.84
C ALA A 542 51.35 -27.48 10.91
N GLU A 543 51.68 -26.20 11.00
CA GLU A 543 51.06 -25.27 11.93
C GLU A 543 49.57 -25.05 11.59
N TRP A 544 49.24 -24.77 10.35
CA TRP A 544 47.84 -24.62 9.91
C TRP A 544 47.02 -25.90 10.09
N ARG A 545 47.62 -27.06 9.84
CA ARG A 545 46.99 -28.36 10.09
C ARG A 545 46.70 -28.58 11.56
N ARG A 546 47.63 -28.19 12.44
CA ARG A 546 47.44 -28.24 13.90
C ARG A 546 46.28 -27.37 14.31
N GLN A 547 46.27 -26.10 13.90
CA GLN A 547 45.21 -25.15 14.23
C GLN A 547 43.86 -25.64 13.74
N GLY A 548 43.75 -26.15 12.50
CA GLY A 548 42.53 -26.73 11.96
C GLY A 548 42.05 -27.94 12.77
N ALA A 549 42.96 -28.82 13.18
CA ALA A 549 42.65 -29.98 14.02
C ALA A 549 42.16 -29.58 15.42
N ASP A 550 42.76 -28.53 16.02
CA ASP A 550 42.35 -28.02 17.31
C ASP A 550 40.91 -27.43 17.24
N LEU A 551 40.62 -26.65 16.22
CA LEU A 551 39.28 -26.14 15.97
C LEU A 551 38.23 -27.25 15.74
N ALA A 552 38.59 -28.29 14.96
CA ALA A 552 37.71 -29.42 14.73
C ALA A 552 37.42 -30.18 16.04
N ARG A 553 38.45 -30.39 16.91
CA ARG A 553 38.24 -30.98 18.22
C ARG A 553 37.35 -30.13 19.11
N SER A 554 37.58 -28.80 19.14
CA SER A 554 36.75 -27.87 19.89
C SER A 554 35.30 -27.90 19.40
N ALA A 555 35.06 -27.96 18.09
CA ALA A 555 33.70 -28.02 17.53
C ALA A 555 32.97 -29.29 17.96
N VAL A 556 33.63 -30.45 17.92
CA VAL A 556 33.09 -31.74 18.42
C VAL A 556 32.78 -31.67 19.91
N SER A 557 33.71 -31.13 20.72
CA SER A 557 33.51 -30.95 22.15
C SER A 557 32.32 -30.04 22.44
N ARG A 558 32.19 -28.94 21.72
CA ARG A 558 31.05 -28.00 21.83
C ARG A 558 29.73 -28.66 21.43
N GLN A 559 29.71 -29.48 20.38
CA GLN A 559 28.52 -30.20 19.96
C GLN A 559 28.04 -31.18 21.04
N ARG A 560 28.98 -31.93 21.65
CA ARG A 560 28.66 -32.85 22.77
C ARG A 560 28.12 -32.09 23.98
N ALA A 561 28.74 -30.95 24.32
CA ALA A 561 28.30 -30.08 25.39
C ALA A 561 26.87 -29.54 25.13
N ASN A 562 26.57 -29.06 23.92
CA ASN A 562 25.24 -28.59 23.54
C ASN A 562 24.19 -29.71 23.66
N PHE A 563 24.52 -30.94 23.24
CA PHE A 563 23.60 -32.07 23.37
C PHE A 563 23.26 -32.36 24.83
N ALA A 564 24.28 -32.44 25.69
CA ALA A 564 24.09 -32.67 27.13
C ALA A 564 23.32 -31.51 27.78
N MET A 565 23.64 -30.25 27.45
CA MET A 565 22.95 -29.07 27.95
C MET A 565 21.46 -29.07 27.55
N ASN A 566 21.14 -29.36 26.29
CA ASN A 566 19.74 -29.43 25.83
C ASN A 566 18.95 -30.53 26.54
N ALA A 567 19.59 -31.68 26.78
CA ALA A 567 18.98 -32.74 27.60
C ALA A 567 18.73 -32.26 29.05
N GLY A 568 19.67 -31.54 29.63
CA GLY A 568 19.50 -30.89 30.95
C GLY A 568 18.36 -29.91 31.00
N ASN A 569 18.22 -29.05 29.97
CA ASN A 569 17.12 -28.10 29.85
C ASN A 569 15.75 -28.80 29.82
N GLN A 570 15.63 -29.91 29.10
CA GLN A 570 14.40 -30.70 29.08
C GLN A 570 14.05 -31.33 30.44
N LEU A 571 15.06 -31.80 31.17
CA LEU A 571 14.88 -32.35 32.53
C LEU A 571 14.50 -31.26 33.53
N LEU A 572 15.10 -30.08 33.40
CA LEU A 572 14.79 -28.91 34.26
C LEU A 572 13.35 -28.44 34.08
N LEU A 573 12.84 -28.45 32.83
CA LEU A 573 11.44 -28.15 32.52
C LEU A 573 10.47 -29.18 33.14
N LYS A 574 10.90 -30.44 33.26
CA LYS A 574 10.11 -31.51 33.92
C LYS A 574 10.23 -31.50 35.45
N GLY A 575 10.97 -30.57 36.03
CA GLY A 575 11.21 -30.50 37.47
C GLY A 575 12.20 -31.53 38.01
N GLN A 576 12.91 -32.24 37.15
CA GLN A 576 13.95 -33.24 37.52
C GLN A 576 15.29 -32.53 37.69
N ILE A 577 15.43 -31.77 38.81
CA ILE A 577 16.51 -30.79 39.00
C ILE A 577 17.87 -31.48 39.12
N ALA A 578 17.98 -32.54 39.92
CA ALA A 578 19.22 -33.27 40.10
C ALA A 578 19.73 -33.93 38.80
N ASP A 579 18.82 -34.51 38.03
CA ASP A 579 19.17 -35.09 36.73
C ASP A 579 19.59 -34.01 35.71
N ALA A 580 18.96 -32.84 35.77
CA ALA A 580 19.36 -31.68 34.95
C ALA A 580 20.76 -31.19 35.29
N ALA A 581 21.05 -31.06 36.61
CA ALA A 581 22.37 -30.68 37.10
C ALA A 581 23.48 -31.65 36.63
N ALA A 582 23.21 -32.97 36.68
CA ALA A 582 24.15 -33.97 36.17
C ALA A 582 24.41 -33.82 34.65
N ARG A 583 23.40 -33.49 33.85
CA ARG A 583 23.58 -33.22 32.43
C ARG A 583 24.35 -31.92 32.15
N TYR A 584 24.16 -30.88 32.93
CA TYR A 584 24.96 -29.66 32.81
C TYR A 584 26.43 -29.89 33.19
N GLN A 585 26.69 -30.72 34.20
CA GLN A 585 28.08 -31.13 34.55
C GLN A 585 28.72 -31.94 33.41
N GLU A 586 27.95 -32.84 32.75
CA GLU A 586 28.40 -33.55 31.55
C GLU A 586 28.74 -32.59 30.41
N ALA A 587 27.92 -31.55 30.21
CA ALA A 587 28.17 -30.51 29.22
C ALA A 587 29.46 -29.75 29.53
N ILE A 588 29.67 -29.38 30.77
CA ILE A 588 30.89 -28.70 31.24
C ILE A 588 32.13 -29.60 31.05
N ALA A 589 32.01 -30.88 31.36
CA ALA A 589 33.10 -31.82 31.16
C ALA A 589 33.43 -32.03 29.67
N ALA A 590 32.44 -31.97 28.78
CA ALA A 590 32.64 -32.08 27.33
C ALA A 590 33.33 -30.82 26.76
N ASP A 591 32.96 -29.61 27.23
CA ASP A 591 33.58 -28.34 26.84
C ASP A 591 33.66 -27.39 28.04
N PRO A 592 34.80 -27.38 28.78
CA PRO A 592 34.98 -26.52 29.93
C PRO A 592 35.02 -25.01 29.63
N THR A 593 35.13 -24.62 28.36
CA THR A 593 35.14 -23.22 27.90
C THR A 593 33.75 -22.68 27.56
N PHE A 594 32.72 -23.54 27.68
CA PHE A 594 31.36 -23.18 27.36
C PHE A 594 30.66 -22.56 28.58
N ALA A 595 30.42 -21.22 28.52
CA ALA A 595 29.88 -20.47 29.65
C ALA A 595 28.44 -20.85 30.00
N GLU A 596 27.59 -21.19 28.99
CA GLU A 596 26.15 -21.37 29.18
C GLU A 596 25.76 -22.56 30.07
N PRO A 597 26.39 -23.77 29.98
CA PRO A 597 26.15 -24.87 30.92
C PRO A 597 26.44 -24.50 32.38
N HIS A 598 27.44 -23.67 32.63
CA HIS A 598 27.71 -23.14 33.97
C HIS A 598 26.56 -22.27 34.47
N SER A 599 26.00 -21.41 33.62
CA SER A 599 24.82 -20.60 33.96
C SER A 599 23.58 -21.45 34.26
N GLN A 600 23.36 -22.49 33.45
CA GLN A 600 22.22 -23.41 33.66
C GLN A 600 22.40 -24.28 34.90
N LEU A 601 23.62 -24.73 35.20
CA LEU A 601 23.95 -25.46 36.42
C LEU A 601 23.70 -24.61 37.65
N ALA A 602 24.07 -23.32 37.63
CA ALA A 602 23.79 -22.39 38.69
C ALA A 602 22.27 -22.24 38.97
N ILE A 603 21.46 -22.22 37.92
CA ILE A 603 19.97 -22.20 38.07
C ILE A 603 19.46 -23.51 38.72
N ALA A 604 20.03 -24.65 38.35
CA ALA A 604 19.67 -25.93 38.96
C ALA A 604 20.05 -25.94 40.45
N TYR A 605 21.26 -25.51 40.83
CA TYR A 605 21.70 -25.43 42.23
C TYR A 605 20.87 -24.44 43.07
N ASP A 606 20.44 -23.30 42.52
CA ASP A 606 19.48 -22.41 43.22
C ASP A 606 18.17 -23.09 43.56
N ARG A 607 17.62 -23.88 42.62
CA ARG A 607 16.38 -24.63 42.84
C ARG A 607 16.54 -25.74 43.89
N GLU A 608 17.76 -26.24 44.10
CA GLU A 608 18.08 -27.21 45.16
C GLU A 608 18.48 -26.53 46.48
N GLY A 609 18.54 -25.19 46.54
CA GLY A 609 18.93 -24.45 47.73
C GLY A 609 20.45 -24.38 47.93
N GLN A 610 21.26 -24.82 46.98
CA GLN A 610 22.72 -24.85 47.02
C GLN A 610 23.30 -23.49 46.57
N THR A 611 23.05 -22.43 47.36
CA THR A 611 23.34 -21.05 46.97
C THR A 611 24.83 -20.75 46.76
N ALA A 612 25.71 -21.41 47.52
CA ALA A 612 27.19 -21.22 47.41
C ALA A 612 27.71 -21.79 46.09
N ASP A 613 27.25 -22.97 45.70
CA ASP A 613 27.62 -23.64 44.44
C ASP A 613 27.03 -22.89 43.23
N ALA A 614 25.80 -22.42 43.34
CA ALA A 614 25.20 -21.56 42.34
C ALA A 614 25.98 -20.26 42.09
N ALA A 615 26.49 -19.62 43.17
CA ALA A 615 27.32 -18.42 43.05
C ALA A 615 28.67 -18.70 42.39
N ALA A 616 29.29 -19.84 42.70
CA ALA A 616 30.55 -20.26 42.09
C ALA A 616 30.41 -20.52 40.60
N GLU A 617 29.35 -21.20 40.19
CA GLU A 617 29.06 -21.50 38.77
C GLU A 617 28.73 -20.22 37.97
N ARG A 618 28.01 -19.25 38.56
CA ARG A 618 27.82 -17.92 37.93
C ARG A 618 29.11 -17.15 37.73
N ALA A 619 29.97 -17.16 38.74
CA ALA A 619 31.29 -16.51 38.63
C ALA A 619 32.14 -17.13 37.50
N LYS A 620 32.06 -18.45 37.36
CA LYS A 620 32.74 -19.17 36.27
C LYS A 620 32.16 -18.81 34.92
N ALA A 621 30.83 -18.83 34.79
CA ALA A 621 30.15 -18.42 33.56
C ALA A 621 30.53 -16.98 33.14
N ALA A 622 30.54 -16.04 34.07
CA ALA A 622 30.95 -14.65 33.84
C ALA A 622 32.39 -14.54 33.37
N SER A 623 33.33 -15.27 34.02
CA SER A 623 34.74 -15.26 33.62
C SER A 623 34.97 -15.81 32.21
N LEU A 624 34.22 -16.83 31.80
CA LEU A 624 34.27 -17.40 30.46
C LEU A 624 33.61 -16.52 29.38
N ALA A 625 32.61 -15.74 29.76
CA ALA A 625 31.95 -14.79 28.85
C ALA A 625 32.84 -13.57 28.55
N THR A 626 33.67 -13.15 29.50
CA THR A 626 34.62 -12.02 29.34
C THR A 626 35.92 -12.39 28.66
N ALA A 627 36.22 -13.69 28.54
CA ALA A 627 37.47 -14.19 27.93
C ALA A 627 37.37 -14.33 26.39
N LYS A 628 36.23 -13.95 25.80
CA LYS A 628 36.01 -13.89 24.35
C LYS A 628 36.27 -12.47 23.83
#